data_ccf2753f381d860b917d0fb6d8fb0cad
#
_entry.id   ccf2753f381d860b917d0fb6d8fb0cad
#
_cell.length_a   1.000
_cell.length_b   1.000
_cell.length_c   1.000
_cell.angle_alpha   90.00
_cell.angle_beta   90.00
_cell.angle_gamma   90.00
#
_symmetry.space_group_name_H-M   'P 1'
#
loop_
_entity.id
_entity.type
_entity.pdbx_description
1 polymer ?
#
loop_
_entity_poly.entity_id
_entity_poly.type
_entity_poly.pdbx_seq_one_letter_code
_entity_poly.pdbx_strand_id
1 'polypeptide(L)'
;MDNALWKSVLTTIGYLIIAYMKGIQLFDMKMRTAMFLGGRLFFGDLSMFLITYSVNYVSMSTATLIINMSPFYVAVFGYLLLHESISKLEVILMFIGFGGIYLVCINRSNDDNKDQLIGVFLFIIVSMTVALSGVCLRRVNKVLHPLHSPVFFAISTLTVCLVIMFFQPKLIPKVHTYTYFQMFLLFLGSQIGMISQFFRSSAHGYEKASRLAPYIYLQVVFGIIADLFVFHFKFTLLETLGIAIVSVCLLIPAFMKYYGYVK
;
A
#
# COMPACT_ATOMS: atom_id res chain seq x y z
N MET A 1 6.92 7.68 13.46
CA MET A 1 7.24 8.94 12.74
C MET A 1 8.68 8.94 12.24
N ASP A 2 9.65 8.58 13.05
CA ASP A 2 11.09 8.59 12.71
C ASP A 2 11.42 7.84 11.42
N ASN A 3 10.93 6.60 11.30
CA ASN A 3 11.13 5.80 10.09
C ASN A 3 10.55 6.46 8.83
N ALA A 4 9.37 7.10 8.95
CA ALA A 4 8.73 7.79 7.84
C ALA A 4 9.54 9.01 7.39
N LEU A 5 10.07 9.80 8.34
CA LEU A 5 10.90 10.95 8.04
C LEU A 5 12.20 10.54 7.35
N TRP A 6 12.97 9.63 7.97
CA TRP A 6 14.25 9.19 7.41
C TRP A 6 14.08 8.57 6.02
N LYS A 7 13.06 7.74 5.86
CA LYS A 7 12.72 7.16 4.57
C LYS A 7 12.38 8.24 3.55
N SER A 8 11.56 9.24 3.90
CA SER A 8 11.18 10.31 2.96
C SER A 8 12.36 11.21 2.58
N VAL A 9 13.24 11.57 3.52
CA VAL A 9 14.46 12.35 3.24
C VAL A 9 15.36 11.59 2.25
N LEU A 10 15.74 10.36 2.58
CA LEU A 10 16.66 9.57 1.77
C LEU A 10 16.07 9.24 0.38
N THR A 11 14.78 8.91 0.31
CA THR A 11 14.12 8.65 -0.98
C THR A 11 13.96 9.91 -1.82
N THR A 12 13.68 11.06 -1.22
CA THR A 12 13.58 12.35 -1.94
C THR A 12 14.92 12.71 -2.57
N ILE A 13 16.00 12.66 -1.80
CA ILE A 13 17.35 12.93 -2.31
C ILE A 13 17.70 11.97 -3.45
N GLY A 14 17.48 10.67 -3.25
CA GLY A 14 17.77 9.65 -4.26
C GLY A 14 16.98 9.86 -5.56
N TYR A 15 15.69 10.13 -5.47
CA TYR A 15 14.86 10.39 -6.65
C TYR A 15 15.20 11.69 -7.37
N LEU A 16 15.53 12.76 -6.64
CA LEU A 16 15.95 14.03 -7.26
C LEU A 16 17.25 13.86 -8.03
N ILE A 17 18.23 13.14 -7.48
CA ILE A 17 19.47 12.81 -8.17
C ILE A 17 19.20 12.04 -9.47
N ILE A 18 18.35 10.98 -9.40
CA ILE A 18 18.01 10.16 -10.58
C ILE A 18 17.26 11.01 -11.63
N ALA A 19 16.32 11.86 -11.20
CA ALA A 19 15.56 12.72 -12.11
C ALA A 19 16.47 13.72 -12.80
N TYR A 20 17.41 14.32 -12.08
CA TYR A 20 18.43 15.23 -12.63
C TYR A 20 19.34 14.53 -13.65
N MET A 21 19.88 13.36 -13.30
CA MET A 21 20.74 12.56 -14.20
C MET A 21 20.03 12.13 -15.50
N LYS A 22 18.71 11.91 -15.44
CA LYS A 22 17.90 11.55 -16.61
C LYS A 22 17.32 12.75 -17.36
N GLY A 23 17.58 13.97 -16.92
CA GLY A 23 17.07 15.21 -17.56
C GLY A 23 15.54 15.30 -17.59
N ILE A 24 14.85 14.76 -16.59
CA ILE A 24 13.39 14.71 -16.56
C ILE A 24 12.84 16.07 -16.10
N GLN A 25 12.00 16.69 -16.93
CA GLN A 25 11.28 17.91 -16.58
C GLN A 25 10.09 17.59 -15.68
N LEU A 26 10.24 17.79 -14.37
CA LEU A 26 9.24 17.39 -13.38
C LEU A 26 7.95 18.21 -13.42
N PHE A 27 7.99 19.46 -13.85
CA PHE A 27 6.86 20.40 -13.79
C PHE A 27 6.10 20.56 -15.12
N ASP A 28 6.56 19.93 -16.20
CA ASP A 28 5.86 19.97 -17.49
C ASP A 28 4.71 18.97 -17.51
N MET A 29 3.55 19.38 -16.96
CA MET A 29 2.37 18.55 -16.92
C MET A 29 1.08 19.37 -17.08
N LYS A 30 0.08 18.77 -17.76
CA LYS A 30 -1.25 19.38 -17.91
C LYS A 30 -2.00 19.40 -16.57
N MET A 31 -2.80 20.45 -16.31
CA MET A 31 -3.56 20.65 -15.07
C MET A 31 -4.39 19.40 -14.67
N ARG A 32 -5.03 18.75 -15.64
CA ARG A 32 -5.81 17.53 -15.37
C ARG A 32 -4.93 16.39 -14.84
N THR A 33 -3.72 16.23 -15.35
CA THR A 33 -2.76 15.21 -14.86
C THR A 33 -2.23 15.59 -13.47
N ALA A 34 -1.99 16.89 -13.23
CA ALA A 34 -1.61 17.40 -11.92
C ALA A 34 -2.67 17.12 -10.84
N MET A 35 -3.98 17.24 -11.16
CA MET A 35 -5.06 16.88 -10.23
C MET A 35 -5.04 15.39 -9.85
N PHE A 36 -4.84 14.48 -10.82
CA PHE A 36 -4.70 13.05 -10.52
C PHE A 36 -3.41 12.75 -9.72
N LEU A 37 -2.33 13.46 -10.01
CA LEU A 37 -1.10 13.37 -9.22
C LEU A 37 -1.35 13.84 -7.78
N GLY A 38 -2.02 14.96 -7.57
CA GLY A 38 -2.43 15.46 -6.24
C GLY A 38 -3.29 14.44 -5.49
N GLY A 39 -4.27 13.84 -6.16
CA GLY A 39 -5.07 12.74 -5.59
C GLY A 39 -4.19 11.53 -5.20
N ARG A 40 -3.23 11.14 -6.05
CA ARG A 40 -2.26 10.08 -5.75
C ARG A 40 -1.44 10.38 -4.49
N LEU A 41 -0.99 11.64 -4.34
CA LEU A 41 -0.21 12.08 -3.19
C LEU A 41 -1.06 12.07 -1.92
N PHE A 42 -2.21 12.73 -1.95
CA PHE A 42 -3.11 12.83 -0.79
C PHE A 42 -3.54 11.45 -0.25
N PHE A 43 -4.10 10.59 -1.11
CA PHE A 43 -4.54 9.26 -0.68
C PHE A 43 -3.36 8.34 -0.33
N GLY A 44 -2.21 8.52 -0.97
CA GLY A 44 -1.00 7.78 -0.68
C GLY A 44 -0.41 8.13 0.70
N ASP A 45 -0.28 9.41 1.01
CA ASP A 45 0.22 9.86 2.31
C ASP A 45 -0.78 9.50 3.42
N LEU A 46 -2.08 9.71 3.20
CA LEU A 46 -3.12 9.31 4.13
C LEU A 46 -3.05 7.81 4.45
N SER A 47 -2.89 6.95 3.44
CA SER A 47 -2.75 5.50 3.66
C SER A 47 -1.50 5.17 4.49
N MET A 48 -0.38 5.83 4.22
CA MET A 48 0.88 5.60 4.94
C MET A 48 0.76 5.97 6.43
N PHE A 49 0.12 7.10 6.74
CA PHE A 49 -0.09 7.51 8.13
C PHE A 49 -1.08 6.60 8.86
N LEU A 50 -2.18 6.23 8.20
CA LEU A 50 -3.15 5.29 8.75
C LEU A 50 -2.52 3.92 9.02
N ILE A 51 -1.70 3.37 8.11
CA ILE A 51 -0.95 2.13 8.34
C ILE A 51 -0.06 2.25 9.58
N THR A 52 0.73 3.32 9.66
CA THR A 52 1.66 3.54 10.77
C THR A 52 0.94 3.62 12.12
N TYR A 53 -0.25 4.23 12.14
CA TYR A 53 -1.08 4.31 13.34
C TYR A 53 -1.73 2.95 13.69
N SER A 54 -2.27 2.26 12.69
CA SER A 54 -3.10 1.07 12.87
C SER A 54 -2.33 -0.21 13.11
N VAL A 55 -1.03 -0.27 12.78
CA VAL A 55 -0.19 -1.47 12.91
C VAL A 55 -0.05 -1.96 14.35
N ASN A 56 -0.27 -1.09 15.33
CA ASN A 56 -0.22 -1.46 16.75
C ASN A 56 -1.46 -2.23 17.24
N TYR A 57 -2.55 -2.21 16.46
CA TYR A 57 -3.85 -2.79 16.85
C TYR A 57 -4.10 -4.18 16.27
N VAL A 58 -3.40 -4.57 15.20
CA VAL A 58 -3.60 -5.85 14.52
C VAL A 58 -2.27 -6.50 14.14
N SER A 59 -2.28 -7.82 13.98
CA SER A 59 -1.07 -8.54 13.52
C SER A 59 -0.73 -8.18 12.07
N MET A 60 0.53 -8.38 11.71
CA MET A 60 1.06 -8.08 10.37
C MET A 60 0.32 -8.85 9.27
N SER A 61 -0.01 -10.13 9.52
CA SER A 61 -0.78 -10.95 8.58
C SER A 61 -2.19 -10.41 8.36
N THR A 62 -2.91 -10.06 9.44
CA THR A 62 -4.26 -9.47 9.35
C THR A 62 -4.21 -8.13 8.61
N ALA A 63 -3.27 -7.26 8.95
CA ALA A 63 -3.05 -5.99 8.27
C ALA A 63 -2.81 -6.20 6.76
N THR A 64 -1.91 -7.12 6.40
CA THR A 64 -1.57 -7.44 5.01
C THR A 64 -2.76 -8.02 4.26
N LEU A 65 -3.55 -8.91 4.87
CA LEU A 65 -4.77 -9.47 4.26
C LEU A 65 -5.77 -8.37 3.90
N ILE A 66 -6.06 -7.46 4.84
CA ILE A 66 -7.04 -6.39 4.63
C ILE A 66 -6.54 -5.41 3.56
N ILE A 67 -5.26 -5.03 3.58
CA ILE A 67 -4.67 -4.16 2.56
C ILE A 67 -4.75 -4.82 1.18
N ASN A 68 -4.53 -6.13 1.09
CA ASN A 68 -4.60 -6.87 -0.17
C ASN A 68 -6.01 -7.02 -0.73
N MET A 69 -7.05 -6.60 -0.02
CA MET A 69 -8.38 -6.39 -0.61
C MET A 69 -8.48 -5.12 -1.47
N SER A 70 -7.44 -4.29 -1.48
CA SER A 70 -7.43 -3.07 -2.32
C SER A 70 -7.76 -3.31 -3.81
N PRO A 71 -7.44 -4.44 -4.48
CA PRO A 71 -7.87 -4.68 -5.86
C PRO A 71 -9.39 -4.67 -6.05
N PHE A 72 -10.16 -5.12 -5.05
CA PHE A 72 -11.62 -5.06 -5.12
C PHE A 72 -12.11 -3.60 -5.08
N TYR A 73 -11.55 -2.80 -4.19
CA TYR A 73 -11.84 -1.37 -4.16
C TYR A 73 -11.36 -0.65 -5.42
N VAL A 74 -10.22 -1.08 -6.00
CA VAL A 74 -9.74 -0.56 -7.31
C VAL A 74 -10.78 -0.84 -8.41
N ALA A 75 -11.40 -2.01 -8.41
CA ALA A 75 -12.47 -2.33 -9.37
C ALA A 75 -13.67 -1.39 -9.17
N VAL A 76 -14.14 -1.21 -7.93
CA VAL A 76 -15.26 -0.31 -7.60
C VAL A 76 -14.93 1.14 -8.00
N PHE A 77 -13.79 1.67 -7.59
CA PHE A 77 -13.39 3.04 -7.92
C PHE A 77 -13.06 3.20 -9.41
N GLY A 78 -12.54 2.17 -10.07
CA GLY A 78 -12.35 2.13 -11.51
C GLY A 78 -13.67 2.25 -12.26
N TYR A 79 -14.71 1.56 -11.81
CA TYR A 79 -16.07 1.69 -12.34
C TYR A 79 -16.61 3.12 -12.12
N LEU A 80 -16.54 3.64 -10.90
CA LEU A 80 -17.10 4.94 -10.54
C LEU A 80 -16.37 6.13 -11.18
N LEU A 81 -15.03 6.09 -11.21
CA LEU A 81 -14.21 7.23 -11.63
C LEU A 81 -13.72 7.14 -13.07
N LEU A 82 -13.51 5.93 -13.59
CA LEU A 82 -12.97 5.69 -14.92
C LEU A 82 -13.99 5.04 -15.87
N HIS A 83 -15.21 4.73 -15.38
CA HIS A 83 -16.27 4.03 -16.11
C HIS A 83 -15.81 2.68 -16.69
N GLU A 84 -14.94 1.97 -15.97
CA GLU A 84 -14.49 0.62 -16.33
C GLU A 84 -15.56 -0.40 -15.90
N SER A 85 -15.78 -1.47 -16.71
CA SER A 85 -16.74 -2.52 -16.35
C SER A 85 -16.22 -3.42 -15.22
N ILE A 86 -17.07 -3.72 -14.23
CA ILE A 86 -16.78 -4.70 -13.17
C ILE A 86 -17.40 -6.04 -13.55
N SER A 87 -16.67 -7.12 -13.38
CA SER A 87 -17.18 -8.47 -13.56
C SER A 87 -18.08 -8.88 -12.38
N LYS A 88 -19.21 -9.55 -12.65
CA LYS A 88 -20.07 -10.14 -11.59
C LYS A 88 -19.29 -11.07 -10.67
N LEU A 89 -18.32 -11.79 -11.21
CA LEU A 89 -17.43 -12.66 -10.47
C LEU A 89 -16.59 -11.88 -9.44
N GLU A 90 -16.01 -10.74 -9.84
CA GLU A 90 -15.23 -9.90 -8.94
C GLU A 90 -16.06 -9.44 -7.73
N VAL A 91 -17.32 -9.09 -7.96
CA VAL A 91 -18.25 -8.70 -6.89
C VAL A 91 -18.52 -9.86 -5.93
N ILE A 92 -18.80 -11.07 -6.45
CA ILE A 92 -19.05 -12.25 -5.62
C ILE A 92 -17.82 -12.59 -4.77
N LEU A 93 -16.63 -12.62 -5.40
CA LEU A 93 -15.38 -12.91 -4.71
C LEU A 93 -15.02 -11.86 -3.65
N MET A 94 -15.43 -10.60 -3.85
CA MET A 94 -15.29 -9.55 -2.84
C MET A 94 -16.08 -9.89 -1.58
N PHE A 95 -17.36 -10.28 -1.71
CA PHE A 95 -18.18 -10.66 -0.56
C PHE A 95 -17.64 -11.91 0.17
N ILE A 96 -17.18 -12.92 -0.58
CA ILE A 96 -16.56 -14.13 0.01
C ILE A 96 -15.26 -13.75 0.74
N GLY A 97 -14.44 -12.88 0.15
CA GLY A 97 -13.21 -12.36 0.75
C GLY A 97 -13.47 -11.60 2.07
N PHE A 98 -14.52 -10.76 2.13
CA PHE A 98 -14.94 -10.13 3.39
C PHE A 98 -15.36 -11.15 4.44
N GLY A 99 -16.06 -12.24 4.05
CA GLY A 99 -16.35 -13.36 4.92
C GLY A 99 -15.08 -14.02 5.48
N GLY A 100 -14.05 -14.19 4.65
CA GLY A 100 -12.75 -14.71 5.08
C GLY A 100 -12.06 -13.78 6.11
N ILE A 101 -12.09 -12.45 5.89
CA ILE A 101 -11.58 -11.49 6.89
C ILE A 101 -12.34 -11.58 8.20
N TYR A 102 -13.67 -11.69 8.13
CA TYR A 102 -14.51 -11.85 9.32
C TYR A 102 -14.10 -13.09 10.15
N LEU A 103 -13.82 -14.23 9.50
CA LEU A 103 -13.32 -15.43 10.18
C LEU A 103 -11.97 -15.21 10.87
N VAL A 104 -11.05 -14.46 10.26
CA VAL A 104 -9.77 -14.09 10.88
C VAL A 104 -9.99 -13.21 12.12
N CYS A 105 -10.97 -12.30 12.06
CA CYS A 105 -11.22 -11.34 13.13
C CYS A 105 -12.01 -11.92 14.30
N ILE A 106 -12.99 -12.80 14.04
CA ILE A 106 -13.90 -13.31 15.08
C ILE A 106 -13.18 -14.12 16.16
N ASN A 107 -12.16 -14.88 15.78
CA ASN A 107 -11.41 -15.70 16.71
C ASN A 107 -10.55 -14.89 17.70
N ARG A 108 -10.21 -13.64 17.34
CA ARG A 108 -9.43 -12.74 18.17
C ARG A 108 -10.29 -11.85 19.06
N SER A 109 -11.60 -11.75 18.78
CA SER A 109 -12.53 -10.95 19.59
C SER A 109 -12.90 -11.61 20.93
N ASN A 110 -12.43 -12.82 21.22
CA ASN A 110 -12.58 -13.46 22.52
C ASN A 110 -11.67 -12.89 23.62
N ASP A 111 -10.63 -12.16 23.25
CA ASP A 111 -9.92 -11.26 24.17
C ASP A 111 -10.59 -9.88 24.05
N ASP A 112 -11.04 -9.29 25.14
CA ASP A 112 -11.84 -8.04 25.31
C ASP A 112 -11.28 -6.77 24.61
N ASN A 113 -10.72 -6.88 23.43
CA ASN A 113 -10.01 -5.82 22.72
C ASN A 113 -10.90 -5.10 21.70
N LYS A 114 -11.71 -4.13 22.19
CA LYS A 114 -12.31 -3.07 21.35
C LYS A 114 -11.28 -2.45 20.40
N ASP A 115 -10.02 -2.37 20.82
CA ASP A 115 -8.89 -1.83 20.06
C ASP A 115 -8.64 -2.60 18.75
N GLN A 116 -8.81 -3.91 18.74
CA GLN A 116 -8.61 -4.72 17.53
C GLN A 116 -9.67 -4.44 16.46
N LEU A 117 -10.94 -4.27 16.83
CA LEU A 117 -11.98 -3.90 15.90
C LEU A 117 -11.71 -2.52 15.27
N ILE A 118 -11.21 -1.57 16.07
CA ILE A 118 -10.77 -0.26 15.58
C ILE A 118 -9.65 -0.44 14.56
N GLY A 119 -8.66 -1.29 14.86
CA GLY A 119 -7.55 -1.60 13.95
C GLY A 119 -8.03 -2.17 12.62
N VAL A 120 -8.94 -3.15 12.64
CA VAL A 120 -9.53 -3.74 11.43
C VAL A 120 -10.27 -2.68 10.60
N PHE A 121 -11.11 -1.86 11.25
CA PHE A 121 -11.84 -0.77 10.58
C PHE A 121 -10.88 0.24 9.92
N LEU A 122 -9.83 0.62 10.62
CA LEU A 122 -8.79 1.52 10.08
C LEU A 122 -8.09 0.89 8.87
N PHE A 123 -7.77 -0.41 8.90
CA PHE A 123 -7.15 -1.09 7.75
C PHE A 123 -8.10 -1.24 6.55
N ILE A 124 -9.40 -1.32 6.75
CA ILE A 124 -10.38 -1.23 5.67
C ILE A 124 -10.29 0.15 5.00
N ILE A 125 -10.25 1.24 5.78
CA ILE A 125 -10.05 2.60 5.25
C ILE A 125 -8.71 2.71 4.52
N VAL A 126 -7.64 2.15 5.08
CA VAL A 126 -6.32 2.06 4.42
C VAL A 126 -6.45 1.39 3.05
N SER A 127 -7.12 0.24 2.98
CA SER A 127 -7.31 -0.50 1.72
C SER A 127 -8.05 0.34 0.67
N MET A 128 -9.07 1.10 1.08
CA MET A 128 -9.79 2.04 0.20
C MET A 128 -8.89 3.19 -0.27
N THR A 129 -8.12 3.80 0.63
CA THR A 129 -7.21 4.91 0.27
C THR A 129 -6.06 4.44 -0.64
N VAL A 130 -5.51 3.25 -0.40
CA VAL A 130 -4.53 2.59 -1.28
C VAL A 130 -5.12 2.37 -2.68
N ALA A 131 -6.38 1.92 -2.75
CA ALA A 131 -7.07 1.71 -4.02
C ALA A 131 -7.27 3.03 -4.80
N LEU A 132 -7.77 4.08 -4.14
CA LEU A 132 -7.91 5.41 -4.75
C LEU A 132 -6.59 5.96 -5.26
N SER A 133 -5.54 5.84 -4.45
CA SER A 133 -4.18 6.21 -4.80
C SER A 133 -3.69 5.43 -6.03
N GLY A 134 -3.99 4.12 -6.10
CA GLY A 134 -3.66 3.26 -7.25
C GLY A 134 -4.39 3.65 -8.54
N VAL A 135 -5.69 4.00 -8.46
CA VAL A 135 -6.48 4.48 -9.61
C VAL A 135 -5.89 5.80 -10.15
N CYS A 136 -5.54 6.73 -9.25
CA CYS A 136 -4.88 7.98 -9.63
C CYS A 136 -3.51 7.72 -10.28
N LEU A 137 -2.69 6.83 -9.70
CA LEU A 137 -1.38 6.45 -10.22
C LEU A 137 -1.46 5.89 -11.65
N ARG A 138 -2.43 5.01 -11.92
CA ARG A 138 -2.68 4.47 -13.28
C ARG A 138 -2.92 5.58 -14.30
N ARG A 139 -3.70 6.59 -13.94
CA ARG A 139 -3.99 7.72 -14.82
C ARG A 139 -2.76 8.59 -15.08
N VAL A 140 -1.96 8.85 -14.05
CA VAL A 140 -0.72 9.62 -14.13
C VAL A 140 0.31 8.93 -15.00
N ASN A 141 0.56 7.63 -14.78
CA ASN A 141 1.61 6.88 -15.48
C ASN A 141 1.29 6.57 -16.95
N LYS A 142 0.04 6.77 -17.40
CA LYS A 142 -0.30 6.72 -18.84
C LYS A 142 0.19 7.95 -19.62
N VAL A 143 0.48 9.05 -18.93
CA VAL A 143 0.80 10.33 -19.57
C VAL A 143 2.22 10.79 -19.23
N LEU A 144 2.67 10.57 -17.99
CA LEU A 144 3.96 11.01 -17.49
C LEU A 144 4.96 9.85 -17.38
N HIS A 145 6.24 10.21 -17.36
CA HIS A 145 7.31 9.24 -17.10
C HIS A 145 7.14 8.60 -15.71
N PRO A 146 7.40 7.28 -15.55
CA PRO A 146 7.18 6.55 -14.29
C PRO A 146 7.88 7.12 -13.05
N LEU A 147 8.90 7.96 -13.22
CA LEU A 147 9.61 8.62 -12.12
C LEU A 147 8.83 9.81 -11.52
N HIS A 148 7.89 10.43 -12.23
CA HIS A 148 7.16 11.60 -11.70
C HIS A 148 6.42 11.25 -10.40
N SER A 149 5.64 10.17 -10.40
CA SER A 149 4.84 9.81 -9.23
C SER A 149 5.69 9.49 -7.99
N PRO A 150 6.77 8.68 -8.05
CA PRO A 150 7.65 8.44 -6.91
C PRO A 150 8.36 9.68 -6.38
N VAL A 151 8.85 10.57 -7.28
CA VAL A 151 9.52 11.82 -6.87
C VAL A 151 8.57 12.70 -6.08
N PHE A 152 7.40 13.02 -6.67
CA PHE A 152 6.42 13.88 -6.00
C PHE A 152 5.87 13.23 -4.72
N PHE A 153 5.72 11.91 -4.68
CA PHE A 153 5.28 11.20 -3.49
C PHE A 153 6.31 11.30 -2.36
N ALA A 154 7.61 11.17 -2.65
CA ALA A 154 8.66 11.34 -1.66
C ALA A 154 8.70 12.78 -1.10
N ILE A 155 8.58 13.79 -1.98
CA ILE A 155 8.50 15.20 -1.58
C ILE A 155 7.26 15.47 -0.73
N SER A 156 6.09 14.97 -1.15
CA SER A 156 4.83 15.12 -0.41
C SER A 156 4.92 14.53 0.98
N THR A 157 5.37 13.27 1.09
CA THR A 157 5.54 12.60 2.39
C THR A 157 6.53 13.34 3.29
N LEU A 158 7.64 13.84 2.74
CA LEU A 158 8.60 14.66 3.49
C LEU A 158 7.94 15.95 3.99
N THR A 159 7.22 16.66 3.13
CA THR A 159 6.52 17.89 3.50
C THR A 159 5.51 17.64 4.62
N VAL A 160 4.71 16.58 4.51
CA VAL A 160 3.72 16.23 5.54
C VAL A 160 4.40 15.86 6.85
N CYS A 161 5.51 15.10 6.82
CA CYS A 161 6.28 14.80 8.02
C CYS A 161 6.81 16.08 8.70
N LEU A 162 7.36 17.02 7.92
CA LEU A 162 7.86 18.30 8.45
C LEU A 162 6.74 19.16 9.04
N VAL A 163 5.58 19.22 8.38
CA VAL A 163 4.41 19.95 8.89
C VAL A 163 3.94 19.35 10.22
N ILE A 164 3.82 18.02 10.32
CA ILE A 164 3.42 17.36 11.57
C ILE A 164 4.43 17.66 12.69
N MET A 165 5.73 17.61 12.41
CA MET A 165 6.78 17.92 13.39
C MET A 165 6.77 19.38 13.83
N PHE A 166 6.39 20.29 12.94
CA PHE A 166 6.23 21.71 13.30
C PHE A 166 5.12 21.91 14.33
N PHE A 167 3.98 21.21 14.17
CA PHE A 167 2.88 21.29 15.13
C PHE A 167 3.08 20.41 16.39
N GLN A 168 3.89 19.36 16.29
CA GLN A 168 4.16 18.42 17.37
C GLN A 168 5.68 18.20 17.57
N PRO A 169 6.41 19.14 18.16
CA PRO A 169 7.87 19.04 18.33
C PRO A 169 8.34 17.80 19.11
N LYS A 170 7.45 17.18 19.91
CA LYS A 170 7.74 15.93 20.63
C LYS A 170 8.02 14.75 19.71
N LEU A 171 7.57 14.82 18.45
CA LEU A 171 7.76 13.77 17.43
C LEU A 171 9.06 13.95 16.64
N ILE A 172 9.89 14.95 16.95
CA ILE A 172 11.18 15.13 16.30
C ILE A 172 12.11 13.98 16.66
N PRO A 173 12.69 13.28 15.67
CA PRO A 173 13.58 12.15 15.90
C PRO A 173 14.81 12.56 16.73
N LYS A 174 15.08 11.82 17.78
CA LYS A 174 16.29 12.00 18.58
C LYS A 174 17.43 11.16 17.98
N VAL A 175 18.06 11.69 16.94
CA VAL A 175 19.09 11.00 16.14
C VAL A 175 20.20 10.40 16.98
N HIS A 176 20.59 11.08 18.05
CA HIS A 176 21.66 10.64 18.96
C HIS A 176 21.31 9.38 19.78
N THR A 177 20.05 8.96 19.78
CA THR A 177 19.63 7.73 20.50
C THR A 177 19.72 6.47 19.63
N TYR A 178 19.95 6.61 18.32
CA TYR A 178 20.02 5.46 17.43
C TYR A 178 21.39 4.79 17.47
N THR A 179 21.38 3.46 17.55
CA THR A 179 22.57 2.64 17.34
C THR A 179 22.97 2.64 15.86
N TYR A 180 24.26 2.50 15.56
CA TYR A 180 24.76 2.40 14.17
C TYR A 180 24.04 1.33 13.35
N PHE A 181 23.68 0.21 13.96
CA PHE A 181 22.90 -0.86 13.33
C PHE A 181 21.48 -0.41 12.96
N GLN A 182 20.81 0.36 13.83
CA GLN A 182 19.49 0.93 13.54
C GLN A 182 19.56 1.95 12.40
N MET A 183 20.59 2.79 12.38
CA MET A 183 20.82 3.73 11.26
C MET A 183 21.04 2.99 9.94
N PHE A 184 21.83 1.91 9.94
CA PHE A 184 22.04 1.07 8.77
C PHE A 184 20.73 0.44 8.29
N LEU A 185 19.88 -0.09 9.20
CA LEU A 185 18.58 -0.66 8.84
C LEU A 185 17.62 0.41 8.27
N LEU A 186 17.60 1.62 8.83
CA LEU A 186 16.81 2.74 8.29
C LEU A 186 17.26 3.11 6.88
N PHE A 187 18.57 3.19 6.65
CA PHE A 187 19.14 3.46 5.34
C PHE A 187 18.78 2.36 4.34
N LEU A 188 19.03 1.10 4.68
CA LEU A 188 18.73 -0.06 3.82
C LEU A 188 17.25 -0.14 3.49
N GLY A 189 16.37 0.02 4.49
CA GLY A 189 14.91 0.03 4.30
C GLY A 189 14.43 1.18 3.42
N SER A 190 15.10 2.34 3.48
CA SER A 190 14.80 3.47 2.60
C SER A 190 15.18 3.18 1.15
N GLN A 191 16.35 2.57 0.89
CA GLN A 191 16.78 2.21 -0.45
C GLN A 191 15.88 1.13 -1.07
N ILE A 192 15.56 0.08 -0.32
CA ILE A 192 14.62 -0.95 -0.76
C ILE A 192 13.23 -0.35 -1.06
N GLY A 193 12.76 0.55 -0.20
CA GLY A 193 11.51 1.27 -0.41
C GLY A 193 11.51 2.15 -1.65
N MET A 194 12.62 2.84 -1.95
CA MET A 194 12.81 3.63 -3.16
C MET A 194 12.73 2.74 -4.40
N ILE A 195 13.49 1.67 -4.44
CA ILE A 195 13.51 0.71 -5.55
C ILE A 195 12.10 0.12 -5.76
N SER A 196 11.43 -0.30 -4.69
CA SER A 196 10.08 -0.87 -4.74
C SER A 196 9.06 0.11 -5.32
N GLN A 197 9.07 1.39 -4.91
CA GLN A 197 8.17 2.41 -5.45
C GLN A 197 8.44 2.72 -6.92
N PHE A 198 9.71 2.72 -7.34
CA PHE A 198 10.06 2.91 -8.73
C PHE A 198 9.54 1.75 -9.61
N PHE A 199 9.80 0.49 -9.21
CA PHE A 199 9.30 -0.67 -9.95
C PHE A 199 7.77 -0.72 -9.97
N ARG A 200 7.11 -0.41 -8.86
CA ARG A 200 5.65 -0.33 -8.80
C ARG A 200 5.11 0.72 -9.77
N SER A 201 5.69 1.91 -9.79
CA SER A 201 5.29 2.96 -10.72
C SER A 201 5.54 2.55 -12.18
N SER A 202 6.71 2.00 -12.48
CA SER A 202 7.06 1.53 -13.83
C SER A 202 6.12 0.43 -14.30
N ALA A 203 5.84 -0.57 -13.47
CA ALA A 203 4.94 -1.67 -13.79
C ALA A 203 3.53 -1.17 -14.19
N HIS A 204 2.99 -0.19 -13.46
CA HIS A 204 1.70 0.43 -13.81
C HIS A 204 1.72 1.25 -15.12
N GLY A 205 2.90 1.64 -15.60
CA GLY A 205 3.07 2.29 -16.90
C GLY A 205 3.09 1.31 -18.08
N TYR A 206 3.71 0.15 -17.90
CA TYR A 206 3.94 -0.82 -18.97
C TYR A 206 2.83 -1.86 -19.10
N GLU A 207 2.22 -2.31 -18.00
CA GLU A 207 1.27 -3.40 -18.02
C GLU A 207 -0.10 -3.01 -17.47
N LYS A 208 -1.13 -3.72 -17.96
CA LYS A 208 -2.48 -3.60 -17.42
C LYS A 208 -2.47 -4.06 -15.96
N ALA A 209 -3.16 -3.32 -15.08
CA ALA A 209 -3.22 -3.65 -13.65
C ALA A 209 -3.72 -5.08 -13.37
N SER A 210 -4.52 -5.65 -14.30
CA SER A 210 -4.98 -7.03 -14.23
C SER A 210 -3.86 -8.07 -14.30
N ARG A 211 -2.78 -7.80 -15.05
CA ARG A 211 -1.62 -8.70 -15.14
C ARG A 211 -0.66 -8.56 -13.96
N LEU A 212 -0.71 -7.42 -13.27
CA LEU A 212 0.12 -7.16 -12.10
C LEU A 212 -0.49 -7.72 -10.79
N ALA A 213 -1.81 -7.94 -10.77
CA ALA A 213 -2.52 -8.41 -9.59
C ALA A 213 -1.91 -9.69 -8.95
N PRO A 214 -1.55 -10.76 -9.70
CA PRO A 214 -0.97 -11.97 -9.11
C PRO A 214 0.32 -11.71 -8.32
N TYR A 215 1.14 -10.78 -8.79
CA TYR A 215 2.42 -10.46 -8.13
C TYR A 215 2.24 -9.70 -6.82
N ILE A 216 1.16 -8.92 -6.71
CA ILE A 216 0.83 -8.21 -5.46
C ILE A 216 0.51 -9.22 -4.34
N TYR A 217 -0.08 -10.37 -4.68
CA TYR A 217 -0.46 -11.38 -3.69
C TYR A 217 0.72 -12.15 -3.10
N LEU A 218 1.90 -12.12 -3.72
CA LEU A 218 3.13 -12.62 -3.09
C LEU A 218 3.41 -11.93 -1.76
N GLN A 219 2.96 -10.69 -1.58
CA GLN A 219 3.07 -9.97 -0.32
C GLN A 219 2.35 -10.69 0.83
N VAL A 220 1.22 -11.35 0.59
CA VAL A 220 0.50 -12.15 1.61
C VAL A 220 1.37 -13.33 2.04
N VAL A 221 1.96 -14.04 1.08
CA VAL A 221 2.83 -15.20 1.37
C VAL A 221 4.03 -14.78 2.21
N PHE A 222 4.69 -13.69 1.83
CA PHE A 222 5.82 -13.15 2.61
C PHE A 222 5.38 -12.64 4.00
N GLY A 223 4.17 -12.07 4.13
CA GLY A 223 3.60 -11.68 5.41
C GLY A 223 3.42 -12.87 6.35
N ILE A 224 2.84 -13.96 5.85
CA ILE A 224 2.65 -15.21 6.63
C ILE A 224 4.01 -15.81 7.03
N ILE A 225 4.98 -15.84 6.12
CA ILE A 225 6.34 -16.32 6.42
C ILE A 225 6.97 -15.47 7.53
N ALA A 226 6.84 -14.14 7.44
CA ALA A 226 7.35 -13.24 8.47
C ALA A 226 6.70 -13.50 9.84
N ASP A 227 5.37 -13.65 9.89
CA ASP A 227 4.66 -13.92 11.13
C ASP A 227 5.07 -15.26 11.76
N LEU A 228 5.27 -16.31 10.96
CA LEU A 228 5.68 -17.62 11.45
C LEU A 228 7.14 -17.64 11.93
N PHE A 229 8.07 -17.12 11.12
CA PHE A 229 9.51 -17.31 11.35
C PHE A 229 10.14 -16.15 12.15
N VAL A 230 9.65 -14.92 12.00
CA VAL A 230 10.22 -13.74 12.66
C VAL A 230 9.45 -13.40 13.94
N PHE A 231 8.11 -13.43 13.87
CA PHE A 231 7.27 -13.06 15.02
C PHE A 231 6.80 -14.28 15.82
N HIS A 232 7.10 -15.52 15.38
CA HIS A 232 6.72 -16.78 16.04
C HIS A 232 5.21 -16.87 16.36
N PHE A 233 4.41 -16.27 15.49
CA PHE A 233 2.96 -16.18 15.66
C PHE A 233 2.30 -17.52 15.35
N LYS A 234 1.39 -17.98 16.24
CA LYS A 234 0.62 -19.23 16.07
C LYS A 234 -0.75 -18.90 15.50
N PHE A 235 -1.02 -19.37 14.30
CA PHE A 235 -2.34 -19.23 13.68
C PHE A 235 -3.28 -20.29 14.24
N THR A 236 -4.52 -19.90 14.55
CA THR A 236 -5.60 -20.83 14.86
C THR A 236 -6.17 -21.41 13.57
N LEU A 237 -6.95 -22.48 13.70
CA LEU A 237 -7.58 -23.14 12.54
C LEU A 237 -8.53 -22.20 11.79
N LEU A 238 -9.30 -21.38 12.52
CA LEU A 238 -10.22 -20.39 11.92
C LEU A 238 -9.46 -19.28 11.18
N GLU A 239 -8.37 -18.79 11.74
CA GLU A 239 -7.50 -17.81 11.07
C GLU A 239 -6.90 -18.39 9.79
N THR A 240 -6.40 -19.63 9.85
CA THR A 240 -5.83 -20.30 8.68
C THR A 240 -6.87 -20.49 7.58
N LEU A 241 -8.11 -20.88 7.93
CA LEU A 241 -9.22 -20.99 6.98
C LEU A 241 -9.58 -19.61 6.37
N GLY A 242 -9.68 -18.57 7.20
CA GLY A 242 -9.93 -17.21 6.73
C GLY A 242 -8.85 -16.71 5.76
N ILE A 243 -7.57 -16.92 6.09
CA ILE A 243 -6.43 -16.61 5.23
C ILE A 243 -6.52 -17.37 3.90
N ALA A 244 -6.83 -18.66 3.93
CA ALA A 244 -6.98 -19.49 2.73
C ALA A 244 -8.10 -18.96 1.82
N ILE A 245 -9.29 -18.67 2.39
CA ILE A 245 -10.42 -18.09 1.65
C ILE A 245 -10.05 -16.79 0.98
N VAL A 246 -9.47 -15.84 1.72
CA VAL A 246 -9.05 -14.54 1.15
C VAL A 246 -8.03 -14.75 0.04
N SER A 247 -7.02 -15.59 0.26
CA SER A 247 -5.98 -15.86 -0.74
C SER A 247 -6.55 -16.46 -2.02
N VAL A 248 -7.47 -17.42 -1.92
CA VAL A 248 -8.16 -18.02 -3.07
C VAL A 248 -9.00 -16.97 -3.81
N CYS A 249 -9.79 -16.15 -3.09
CA CYS A 249 -10.59 -15.07 -3.68
C CYS A 249 -9.75 -14.04 -4.43
N LEU A 250 -8.54 -13.77 -3.97
CA LEU A 250 -7.62 -12.84 -4.61
C LEU A 250 -6.94 -13.45 -5.86
N LEU A 251 -6.61 -14.74 -5.80
CA LEU A 251 -5.93 -15.43 -6.89
C LEU A 251 -6.85 -15.73 -8.09
N ILE A 252 -8.11 -16.10 -7.85
CA ILE A 252 -9.06 -16.47 -8.92
C ILE A 252 -9.18 -15.37 -9.99
N PRO A 253 -9.50 -14.10 -9.67
CA PRO A 253 -9.62 -13.06 -10.69
C PRO A 253 -8.31 -12.82 -11.45
N ALA A 254 -7.19 -12.94 -10.72
CA ALA A 254 -5.87 -12.78 -11.31
C ALA A 254 -5.58 -13.86 -12.35
N PHE A 255 -5.84 -15.14 -12.05
CA PHE A 255 -5.69 -16.24 -12.98
C PHE A 255 -6.66 -16.14 -14.16
N MET A 256 -7.93 -15.84 -13.92
CA MET A 256 -8.92 -15.71 -14.99
C MET A 256 -8.59 -14.58 -15.97
N LYS A 257 -8.06 -13.46 -15.48
CA LYS A 257 -7.58 -12.36 -16.32
C LYS A 257 -6.31 -12.74 -17.09
N TYR A 258 -5.42 -13.51 -16.47
CA TYR A 258 -4.20 -14.00 -17.12
C TYR A 258 -4.51 -14.93 -18.28
N TYR A 259 -5.46 -15.85 -18.12
CA TYR A 259 -5.89 -16.79 -19.17
C TYR A 259 -6.91 -16.20 -20.16
N GLY A 260 -7.33 -14.94 -19.99
CA GLY A 260 -8.22 -14.24 -20.92
C GLY A 260 -9.70 -14.63 -20.83
N TYR A 261 -10.11 -15.33 -19.76
CA TYR A 261 -11.51 -15.70 -19.53
C TYR A 261 -12.38 -14.51 -19.11
N VAL A 262 -11.80 -13.42 -18.66
CA VAL A 262 -12.49 -12.15 -18.32
C VAL A 262 -11.75 -11.00 -18.99
N LYS A 263 -12.50 -10.20 -19.76
CA LYS A 263 -11.97 -9.00 -20.46
C LYS A 263 -11.85 -7.82 -19.51
#